data_607839d5e135c1851f09fe07bce64033
#
_entry.id   607839d5e135c1851f09fe07bce64033
#
_cell.length_a   1.000
_cell.length_b   1.000
_cell.length_c   1.000
_cell.angle_alpha   90.00
_cell.angle_beta   90.00
_cell.angle_gamma   90.00
#
_symmetry.space_group_name_H-M   'P 1'
#
loop_
_entity.id
_entity.type
_entity.pdbx_description
1 polymer ?
#
loop_
_entity_poly.entity_id
_entity_poly.type
_entity_poly.pdbx_seq_one_letter_code
_entity_poly.pdbx_strand_id
1 'polypeptide(L)'
;GGVDDEEYAEECYALVDQLKIKNIIFTGRVDIVKYMEKLDFTILTSISEGQPLSVLESFAARRPCVTTDVGCCRELLEGSEGDSFGRAGYYVAPMYREGLADAMEKLCVSEPRRRRMGENAQNRVKTYYKHEDMMENYRKVYREVEEKNGWNRI
;
A
#
# COMPACT_ATOMS: atom_id res chain seq x y z
N GLY A 1 10.35 -7.68 3.51
CA GLY A 1 11.34 -6.68 3.14
C GLY A 1 12.73 -7.00 3.65
N GLY A 2 13.73 -6.15 3.31
CA GLY A 2 15.05 -6.24 3.92
C GLY A 2 15.02 -5.77 5.39
N VAL A 3 16.08 -6.07 6.11
CA VAL A 3 16.35 -5.49 7.42
C VAL A 3 17.19 -4.24 7.19
N ASP A 4 16.70 -3.10 7.61
CA ASP A 4 17.40 -1.81 7.53
C ASP A 4 17.96 -1.40 8.92
N ASP A 5 17.34 -1.91 10.00
CA ASP A 5 17.73 -1.73 11.38
C ASP A 5 17.79 -3.12 12.04
N GLU A 6 19.01 -3.57 12.38
CA GLU A 6 19.24 -4.89 12.95
C GLU A 6 18.70 -5.02 14.37
N GLU A 7 18.83 -3.97 15.20
CA GLU A 7 18.35 -3.97 16.60
C GLU A 7 16.82 -4.11 16.64
N TYR A 8 16.12 -3.32 15.81
CA TYR A 8 14.67 -3.42 15.69
C TYR A 8 14.22 -4.78 15.14
N ALA A 9 14.96 -5.36 14.20
CA ALA A 9 14.63 -6.68 13.69
C ALA A 9 14.77 -7.78 14.75
N GLU A 10 15.82 -7.71 15.59
CA GLU A 10 16.01 -8.63 16.72
C GLU A 10 14.89 -8.51 17.74
N GLU A 11 14.44 -7.28 18.06
CA GLU A 11 13.26 -7.06 18.91
C GLU A 11 12.00 -7.72 18.34
N CYS A 12 11.77 -7.58 17.02
CA CYS A 12 10.65 -8.22 16.35
C CYS A 12 10.71 -9.74 16.44
N TYR A 13 11.88 -10.35 16.23
CA TYR A 13 12.06 -11.80 16.33
C TYR A 13 11.85 -12.27 17.77
N ALA A 14 12.41 -11.57 18.76
CA ALA A 14 12.24 -11.87 20.18
C ALA A 14 10.77 -11.80 20.60
N LEU A 15 10.02 -10.81 20.10
CA LEU A 15 8.59 -10.68 20.37
C LEU A 15 7.78 -11.86 19.80
N VAL A 16 8.06 -12.27 18.58
CA VAL A 16 7.43 -13.45 17.95
C VAL A 16 7.67 -14.71 18.77
N ASP A 17 8.90 -14.91 19.24
CA ASP A 17 9.26 -16.06 20.07
C ASP A 17 8.59 -16.00 21.45
N GLN A 18 8.63 -14.85 22.11
CA GLN A 18 7.97 -14.62 23.39
C GLN A 18 6.46 -14.91 23.35
N LEU A 19 5.81 -14.49 22.26
CA LEU A 19 4.37 -14.71 22.04
C LEU A 19 4.08 -16.12 21.48
N LYS A 20 5.10 -16.93 21.23
CA LYS A 20 5.01 -18.29 20.66
C LYS A 20 4.22 -18.34 19.35
N ILE A 21 4.35 -17.33 18.50
CA ILE A 21 3.68 -17.27 17.22
C ILE A 21 4.39 -18.18 16.22
N LYS A 22 3.69 -19.17 15.68
CA LYS A 22 4.29 -20.21 14.81
C LYS A 22 4.02 -20.01 13.31
N ASN A 23 3.15 -19.08 12.95
CA ASN A 23 2.67 -18.88 11.59
C ASN A 23 3.16 -17.55 10.96
N ILE A 24 4.25 -16.99 11.49
CA ILE A 24 4.95 -15.86 10.88
C ILE A 24 6.16 -16.38 10.11
N ILE A 25 6.36 -15.87 8.89
CA ILE A 25 7.51 -16.16 8.05
C ILE A 25 8.18 -14.84 7.67
N PHE A 26 9.41 -14.66 8.13
CA PHE A 26 10.25 -13.53 7.72
C PHE A 26 10.98 -13.90 6.43
N THR A 27 10.55 -13.34 5.31
CA THR A 27 11.05 -13.74 3.98
C THR A 27 12.30 -12.99 3.56
N GLY A 28 12.68 -11.93 4.25
CA GLY A 28 13.70 -11.02 3.75
C GLY A 28 13.27 -10.33 2.44
N ARG A 29 14.23 -10.00 1.59
CA ARG A 29 13.96 -9.45 0.25
C ARG A 29 13.48 -10.56 -0.68
N VAL A 30 12.37 -10.32 -1.35
CA VAL A 30 11.74 -11.27 -2.27
C VAL A 30 11.37 -10.59 -3.59
N ASP A 31 11.19 -11.38 -4.63
CA ASP A 31 10.55 -10.92 -5.87
C ASP A 31 9.07 -10.66 -5.60
N ILE A 32 8.73 -9.38 -5.42
CA ILE A 32 7.38 -8.96 -5.01
C ILE A 32 6.30 -9.40 -6.01
N VAL A 33 6.60 -9.43 -7.31
CA VAL A 33 5.64 -9.82 -8.33
C VAL A 33 5.19 -11.26 -8.11
N LYS A 34 6.14 -12.17 -7.90
CA LYS A 34 5.85 -13.59 -7.64
C LYS A 34 5.20 -13.83 -6.27
N TYR A 35 5.50 -12.96 -5.29
CA TYR A 35 4.92 -13.08 -3.96
C TYR A 35 3.47 -12.61 -3.91
N MET A 36 3.14 -11.51 -4.60
CA MET A 36 1.78 -10.96 -4.64
C MET A 36 0.74 -11.97 -5.12
N GLU A 37 1.10 -12.88 -6.01
CA GLU A 37 0.19 -13.94 -6.50
C GLU A 37 -0.28 -14.89 -5.38
N LYS A 38 0.54 -15.05 -4.34
CA LYS A 38 0.30 -15.96 -3.21
C LYS A 38 -0.44 -15.32 -2.04
N LEU A 39 -0.58 -13.99 -2.04
CA LEU A 39 -1.17 -13.26 -0.93
C LEU A 39 -2.68 -13.13 -1.10
N ASP A 40 -3.42 -13.20 -0.02
CA ASP A 40 -4.85 -12.89 0.03
C ASP A 40 -5.10 -11.38 0.14
N PHE A 41 -4.27 -10.69 0.90
CA PHE A 41 -4.26 -9.23 1.10
C PHE A 41 -2.89 -8.79 1.63
N THR A 42 -2.64 -7.49 1.64
CA THR A 42 -1.41 -6.88 2.15
C THR A 42 -1.70 -5.99 3.36
N ILE A 43 -0.65 -5.68 4.12
CA ILE A 43 -0.73 -4.81 5.29
C ILE A 43 0.40 -3.77 5.19
N LEU A 44 0.08 -2.51 5.51
CA LEU A 44 1.04 -1.43 5.65
C LEU A 44 0.79 -0.71 6.98
N THR A 45 1.73 -0.84 7.91
CA THR A 45 1.61 -0.31 9.28
C THR A 45 2.48 0.92 9.54
N SER A 46 2.85 1.63 8.49
CA SER A 46 3.70 2.82 8.56
C SER A 46 3.10 3.91 9.46
N ILE A 47 3.96 4.67 10.10
CA ILE A 47 3.56 5.86 10.88
C ILE A 47 3.60 7.15 10.05
N SER A 48 4.24 7.11 8.89
CA SER A 48 4.32 8.22 7.94
C SER A 48 4.51 7.68 6.53
N GLU A 49 3.73 8.21 5.59
CA GLU A 49 3.83 7.90 4.16
C GLU A 49 3.51 9.16 3.34
N GLY A 50 4.01 9.23 2.10
CA GLY A 50 3.46 10.11 1.08
C GLY A 50 2.39 9.36 0.27
N GLN A 51 2.84 8.69 -0.80
CA GLN A 51 2.02 7.77 -1.59
C GLN A 51 2.75 6.42 -1.65
N PRO A 52 2.32 5.41 -0.85
CA PRO A 52 3.03 4.15 -0.75
C PRO A 52 2.87 3.30 -2.03
N LEU A 53 3.98 3.06 -2.72
CA LEU A 53 4.01 2.21 -3.91
C LEU A 53 3.58 0.77 -3.60
N SER A 54 3.90 0.27 -2.42
CA SER A 54 3.51 -1.07 -1.97
C SER A 54 1.98 -1.30 -1.98
N VAL A 55 1.19 -0.25 -1.70
CA VAL A 55 -0.27 -0.30 -1.81
C VAL A 55 -0.70 -0.34 -3.28
N LEU A 56 -0.09 0.47 -4.15
CA LEU A 56 -0.37 0.46 -5.58
C LEU A 56 0.01 -0.88 -6.24
N GLU A 57 1.12 -1.47 -5.84
CA GLU A 57 1.55 -2.81 -6.27
C GLU A 57 0.56 -3.89 -5.83
N SER A 58 0.08 -3.82 -4.59
CA SER A 58 -0.98 -4.68 -4.07
C SER A 58 -2.26 -4.58 -4.92
N PHE A 59 -2.68 -3.36 -5.23
CA PHE A 59 -3.85 -3.07 -6.05
C PHE A 59 -3.70 -3.59 -7.48
N ALA A 60 -2.53 -3.40 -8.10
CA ALA A 60 -2.23 -3.96 -9.42
C ALA A 60 -2.37 -5.49 -9.44
N ALA A 61 -1.98 -6.15 -8.36
CA ALA A 61 -2.13 -7.60 -8.17
C ALA A 61 -3.54 -8.04 -7.71
N ARG A 62 -4.54 -7.15 -7.68
CA ARG A 62 -5.90 -7.40 -7.18
C ARG A 62 -5.95 -7.83 -5.72
N ARG A 63 -5.03 -7.34 -4.89
CA ARG A 63 -4.99 -7.63 -3.46
C ARG A 63 -5.50 -6.41 -2.70
N PRO A 64 -6.54 -6.55 -1.86
CA PRO A 64 -6.95 -5.50 -0.96
C PRO A 64 -5.88 -5.25 0.08
N CYS A 65 -5.87 -4.07 0.69
CA CYS A 65 -4.87 -3.70 1.68
C CYS A 65 -5.50 -3.26 3.00
N VAL A 66 -4.82 -3.54 4.11
CA VAL A 66 -5.09 -2.89 5.40
C VAL A 66 -3.94 -1.94 5.69
N THR A 67 -4.24 -0.66 5.94
CA THR A 67 -3.21 0.35 6.17
C THR A 67 -3.47 1.14 7.45
N THR A 68 -2.44 1.82 7.94
CA THR A 68 -2.62 2.98 8.80
C THR A 68 -3.12 4.18 7.97
N ASP A 69 -3.88 5.08 8.61
CA ASP A 69 -4.42 6.30 8.00
C ASP A 69 -3.35 7.40 7.97
N VAL A 70 -2.38 7.24 7.08
CA VAL A 70 -1.24 8.16 6.90
C VAL A 70 -1.06 8.51 5.43
N GLY A 71 -0.56 9.72 5.15
CA GLY A 71 -0.39 10.20 3.78
C GLY A 71 -1.68 10.10 2.96
N CYS A 72 -1.58 9.56 1.75
CA CYS A 72 -2.75 9.36 0.88
C CYS A 72 -3.39 7.96 1.03
N CYS A 73 -3.06 7.17 2.08
CA CYS A 73 -3.59 5.81 2.25
C CYS A 73 -5.12 5.76 2.23
N ARG A 74 -5.80 6.70 2.90
CA ARG A 74 -7.27 6.78 2.89
C ARG A 74 -7.82 6.97 1.49
N GLU A 75 -7.26 7.90 0.73
CA GLU A 75 -7.66 8.16 -0.66
C GLU A 75 -7.44 6.94 -1.55
N LEU A 76 -6.30 6.26 -1.40
CA LEU A 76 -6.03 5.01 -2.11
C LEU A 76 -7.10 3.95 -1.82
N LEU A 77 -7.57 3.83 -0.58
CA LEU A 77 -8.50 2.79 -0.16
C LEU A 77 -9.97 3.12 -0.43
N GLU A 78 -10.36 4.37 -0.34
CA GLU A 78 -11.75 4.81 -0.54
C GLU A 78 -12.00 5.36 -1.95
N GLY A 79 -10.97 5.87 -2.61
CA GLY A 79 -11.05 6.63 -3.86
C GLY A 79 -11.15 8.13 -3.61
N SER A 80 -10.77 8.91 -4.62
CA SER A 80 -10.95 10.36 -4.68
C SER A 80 -12.29 10.74 -5.31
N GLU A 81 -12.57 12.05 -5.41
CA GLU A 81 -13.75 12.55 -6.09
C GLU A 81 -13.84 12.02 -7.53
N GLY A 82 -14.99 11.48 -7.89
CA GLY A 82 -15.23 10.84 -9.19
C GLY A 82 -14.88 9.35 -9.26
N ASP A 83 -14.23 8.77 -8.23
CA ASP A 83 -13.98 7.34 -8.17
C ASP A 83 -15.20 6.60 -7.62
N SER A 84 -15.82 5.79 -8.46
CA SER A 84 -17.03 5.02 -8.15
C SER A 84 -16.77 3.52 -7.90
N PHE A 85 -15.51 3.07 -7.87
CA PHE A 85 -15.19 1.65 -7.72
C PHE A 85 -15.54 1.09 -6.33
N GLY A 86 -15.53 1.94 -5.30
CA GLY A 86 -15.77 1.55 -3.92
C GLY A 86 -14.49 1.15 -3.18
N ARG A 87 -14.64 0.65 -1.97
CA ARG A 87 -13.50 0.38 -1.08
C ARG A 87 -12.58 -0.70 -1.62
N ALA A 88 -11.27 -0.45 -1.49
CA ALA A 88 -10.18 -1.34 -1.87
C ALA A 88 -9.48 -1.99 -0.65
N GLY A 89 -9.97 -1.75 0.56
CA GLY A 89 -9.42 -2.27 1.80
C GLY A 89 -9.92 -1.52 3.03
N TYR A 90 -9.13 -1.53 4.09
CA TYR A 90 -9.41 -0.85 5.35
C TYR A 90 -8.23 -0.01 5.79
N TYR A 91 -8.51 1.12 6.42
CA TYR A 91 -7.51 1.92 7.13
C TYR A 91 -7.91 2.10 8.59
N VAL A 92 -6.92 2.27 9.44
CA VAL A 92 -7.07 2.47 10.89
C VAL A 92 -6.16 3.58 11.36
N ALA A 93 -6.45 4.18 12.51
CA ALA A 93 -5.56 5.17 13.08
C ALA A 93 -4.15 4.56 13.33
N PRO A 94 -3.06 5.33 13.14
CA PRO A 94 -1.72 4.89 13.51
C PRO A 94 -1.67 4.42 14.96
N MET A 95 -0.89 3.39 15.24
CA MET A 95 -0.71 2.77 16.57
C MET A 95 -1.97 2.11 17.17
N TYR A 96 -3.08 2.05 16.45
CA TYR A 96 -4.31 1.39 16.91
C TYR A 96 -4.30 -0.11 16.53
N ARG A 97 -3.64 -0.92 17.38
CA ARG A 97 -3.41 -2.36 17.12
C ARG A 97 -4.70 -3.18 17.04
N GLU A 98 -5.65 -2.92 17.92
CA GLU A 98 -6.93 -3.62 17.97
C GLU A 98 -7.73 -3.37 16.66
N GLY A 99 -7.78 -2.12 16.21
CA GLY A 99 -8.44 -1.78 14.93
C GLY A 99 -7.76 -2.42 13.72
N LEU A 100 -6.41 -2.53 13.77
CA LEU A 100 -5.66 -3.24 12.72
C LEU A 100 -6.04 -4.72 12.69
N ALA A 101 -6.09 -5.37 13.86
CA ALA A 101 -6.48 -6.78 13.99
C ALA A 101 -7.91 -7.01 13.49
N ASP A 102 -8.87 -6.17 13.87
CA ASP A 102 -10.27 -6.23 13.42
C ASP A 102 -10.39 -6.06 11.90
N ALA A 103 -9.61 -5.15 11.32
CA ALA A 103 -9.58 -4.93 9.87
C ALA A 103 -9.02 -6.14 9.12
N MET A 104 -7.96 -6.75 9.64
CA MET A 104 -7.39 -7.99 9.11
C MET A 104 -8.38 -9.13 9.20
N GLU A 105 -9.02 -9.33 10.35
CA GLU A 105 -10.02 -10.38 10.57
C GLU A 105 -11.15 -10.28 9.55
N LYS A 106 -11.69 -9.08 9.29
CA LYS A 106 -12.73 -8.86 8.26
C LYS A 106 -12.30 -9.33 6.87
N LEU A 107 -11.03 -9.26 6.53
CA LEU A 107 -10.51 -9.80 5.27
C LEU A 107 -10.24 -11.31 5.38
N CYS A 108 -9.73 -11.81 6.49
CA CYS A 108 -9.47 -13.24 6.69
C CYS A 108 -10.73 -14.08 6.53
N VAL A 109 -11.82 -13.68 7.16
CA VAL A 109 -13.06 -14.49 7.24
C VAL A 109 -13.95 -14.40 5.98
N SER A 110 -13.66 -13.54 5.01
CA SER A 110 -14.56 -13.32 3.87
C SER A 110 -13.83 -13.22 2.53
N GLU A 111 -13.73 -14.36 1.85
CA GLU A 111 -13.20 -14.39 0.47
C GLU A 111 -14.00 -13.49 -0.50
N PRO A 112 -15.36 -13.48 -0.50
CA PRO A 112 -16.10 -12.59 -1.40
C PRO A 112 -15.77 -11.12 -1.19
N ARG A 113 -15.48 -10.71 0.05
CA ARG A 113 -15.05 -9.34 0.39
C ARG A 113 -13.67 -9.04 -0.16
N ARG A 114 -12.70 -9.93 0.06
CA ARG A 114 -11.35 -9.80 -0.50
C ARG A 114 -11.40 -9.66 -2.01
N ARG A 115 -12.15 -10.52 -2.67
CA ARG A 115 -12.30 -10.52 -4.12
C ARG A 115 -12.86 -9.20 -4.64
N ARG A 116 -13.98 -8.73 -4.08
CA ARG A 116 -14.60 -7.47 -4.47
C ARG A 116 -13.67 -6.28 -4.25
N MET A 117 -13.05 -6.18 -3.07
CA MET A 117 -12.12 -5.11 -2.75
C MET A 117 -10.88 -5.16 -3.63
N GLY A 118 -10.36 -6.34 -3.97
CA GLY A 118 -9.26 -6.51 -4.91
C GLY A 118 -9.62 -6.09 -6.33
N GLU A 119 -10.85 -6.32 -6.78
CA GLU A 119 -11.35 -5.83 -8.08
C GLU A 119 -11.46 -4.30 -8.09
N ASN A 120 -12.00 -3.70 -7.03
CA ASN A 120 -12.05 -2.24 -6.87
C ASN A 120 -10.64 -1.65 -6.90
N ALA A 121 -9.70 -2.25 -6.15
CA ALA A 121 -8.30 -1.86 -6.10
C ALA A 121 -7.65 -1.86 -7.49
N GLN A 122 -7.79 -2.96 -8.24
CA GLN A 122 -7.20 -3.09 -9.57
C GLN A 122 -7.82 -2.09 -10.57
N ASN A 123 -9.13 -1.90 -10.54
CA ASN A 123 -9.78 -0.93 -11.41
C ASN A 123 -9.30 0.49 -11.10
N ARG A 124 -9.15 0.84 -9.83
CA ARG A 124 -8.63 2.14 -9.39
C ARG A 124 -7.23 2.39 -9.90
N VAL A 125 -6.30 1.46 -9.68
CA VAL A 125 -4.91 1.66 -10.12
C VAL A 125 -4.80 1.75 -11.64
N LYS A 126 -5.54 0.94 -12.37
CA LYS A 126 -5.57 0.98 -13.85
C LYS A 126 -6.17 2.27 -14.40
N THR A 127 -7.04 2.92 -13.66
CA THR A 127 -7.72 4.13 -14.11
C THR A 127 -6.96 5.39 -13.74
N TYR A 128 -6.48 5.49 -12.50
CA TYR A 128 -6.00 6.76 -11.94
C TYR A 128 -4.49 6.81 -11.66
N TYR A 129 -3.80 5.65 -11.65
CA TYR A 129 -2.39 5.59 -11.25
C TYR A 129 -1.50 4.99 -12.36
N LYS A 130 -1.68 5.48 -13.58
CA LYS A 130 -0.88 5.04 -14.72
C LYS A 130 0.48 5.72 -14.71
N HIS A 131 1.51 4.95 -15.06
CA HIS A 131 2.87 5.45 -15.18
C HIS A 131 2.98 6.60 -16.20
N GLU A 132 2.28 6.47 -17.33
CA GLU A 132 2.28 7.46 -18.41
C GLU A 132 1.73 8.80 -17.93
N ASP A 133 0.62 8.79 -17.19
CA ASP A 133 -0.02 9.99 -16.65
C ASP A 133 0.88 10.68 -15.60
N MET A 134 1.54 9.88 -14.74
CA MET A 134 2.53 10.39 -13.81
C MET A 134 3.68 11.09 -14.55
N MET A 135 4.27 10.43 -15.54
CA MET A 135 5.38 10.99 -16.32
C MET A 135 4.99 12.28 -17.05
N GLU A 136 3.78 12.35 -17.61
CA GLU A 136 3.31 13.58 -18.26
C GLU A 136 3.07 14.71 -17.26
N ASN A 137 2.56 14.42 -16.07
CA ASN A 137 2.40 15.42 -15.02
C ASN A 137 3.76 15.97 -14.54
N TYR A 138 4.77 15.12 -14.37
CA TYR A 138 6.14 15.60 -14.09
C TYR A 138 6.68 16.50 -15.21
N ARG A 139 6.52 16.11 -16.48
CA ARG A 139 6.94 16.94 -17.62
C ARG A 139 6.24 18.30 -17.66
N LYS A 140 4.95 18.36 -17.28
CA LYS A 140 4.23 19.64 -17.16
C LYS A 140 4.85 20.54 -16.11
N VAL A 141 5.10 20.00 -14.90
CA VAL A 141 5.72 20.76 -13.81
C VAL A 141 7.08 21.29 -14.21
N TYR A 142 7.93 20.48 -14.86
CA TYR A 142 9.24 20.94 -15.33
C TYR A 142 9.12 22.04 -16.37
N ARG A 143 8.22 21.93 -17.35
CA ARG A 143 7.97 22.99 -18.34
C ARG A 143 7.53 24.31 -17.67
N GLU A 144 6.62 24.25 -16.74
CA GLU A 144 6.16 25.43 -16.00
C GLU A 144 7.29 26.11 -15.21
N VAL A 145 8.18 25.33 -14.62
CA VAL A 145 9.36 25.86 -13.89
C VAL A 145 10.35 26.49 -14.85
N GLU A 146 10.63 25.85 -16.01
CA GLU A 146 11.50 26.39 -17.05
C GLU A 146 10.98 27.75 -17.58
N GLU A 147 9.66 27.83 -17.87
CA GLU A 147 9.02 29.05 -18.34
C GLU A 147 9.07 30.19 -17.30
N LYS A 148 8.78 29.88 -16.02
CA LYS A 148 8.81 30.89 -14.94
C LYS A 148 10.20 31.41 -14.63
N ASN A 149 11.25 30.60 -14.79
CA ASN A 149 12.61 30.99 -14.45
C ASN A 149 13.40 31.46 -15.66
N GLY A 150 12.83 31.53 -16.86
CA GLY A 150 13.50 31.95 -18.07
C GLY A 150 14.72 31.09 -18.45
N TRP A 151 14.72 29.84 -18.05
CA TRP A 151 15.78 28.88 -18.38
C TRP A 151 15.60 28.43 -19.82
N ASN A 152 16.08 29.23 -20.76
CA ASN A 152 16.22 28.79 -22.13
C ASN A 152 17.29 27.69 -22.16
N ARG A 153 16.97 26.56 -22.76
CA ARG A 153 17.92 25.48 -23.05
C ARG A 153 19.07 26.07 -23.85
N ILE A 154 20.28 25.99 -23.27
CA ILE A 154 21.52 26.21 -23.99
C ILE A 154 21.76 24.98 -24.88
#